data_9a50944938770061eb585d77166b6d38
#
_entry.id   9a50944938770061eb585d77166b6d38
#
_cell.length_a   1.000
_cell.length_b   1.000
_cell.length_c   1.000
_cell.angle_alpha   90.00
_cell.angle_beta   90.00
_cell.angle_gamma   90.00
#
_symmetry.space_group_name_H-M   'P 1'
#
loop_
_entity.id
_entity.type
_entity.pdbx_description
1 polymer ?
#
loop_
_entity_poly.entity_id
_entity_poly.type
_entity_poly.pdbx_seq_one_letter_code
_entity_poly.pdbx_strand_id
1 'polypeptide(L)'
;MPRERTTSACEEYMENAIRIGLGHDTHRLEPGGPLRLGGIDIDFNFQLVGHSDADVLLHAITDAILGAACLGDIGEMFPDTSAENKGRDSAEMLSQAFARVQSAGWHIINLDCVVLAERPKLLPHREAICRRVAELLHIDPSQVGLKGKTGEKSGEIGLGKIMQAMCVCLLGKHAK
;
A
#
# COMPACT_ATOMS: atom_id res chain seq x y z
N MET A 1 -19.03 0.48 47.16
CA MET A 1 -18.34 -0.52 46.37
C MET A 1 -18.55 -0.20 44.89
N PRO A 2 -17.52 0.07 44.09
CA PRO A 2 -17.69 0.26 42.63
C PRO A 2 -18.08 -1.08 42.01
N ARG A 3 -19.13 -1.09 41.18
CA ARG A 3 -19.49 -2.25 40.37
C ARG A 3 -18.41 -2.41 39.28
N GLU A 4 -17.69 -3.52 39.29
CA GLU A 4 -16.88 -3.96 38.16
C GLU A 4 -17.80 -4.09 36.95
N ARG A 5 -17.51 -3.32 35.89
CA ARG A 5 -18.13 -3.52 34.59
C ARG A 5 -17.55 -4.81 34.01
N THR A 6 -18.32 -5.89 34.07
CA THR A 6 -18.02 -7.08 33.28
C THR A 6 -18.30 -6.72 31.82
N THR A 7 -17.25 -6.49 31.03
CA THR A 7 -17.33 -6.42 29.56
C THR A 7 -17.92 -7.71 29.04
N SER A 8 -18.89 -7.63 28.12
CA SER A 8 -19.45 -8.84 27.52
C SER A 8 -18.37 -9.53 26.67
N ALA A 9 -18.43 -10.87 26.53
CA ALA A 9 -17.51 -11.61 25.65
C ALA A 9 -17.49 -11.06 24.21
N CYS A 10 -18.56 -10.42 23.77
CA CYS A 10 -18.68 -9.76 22.48
C CYS A 10 -17.86 -8.46 22.43
N GLU A 11 -17.83 -7.67 23.50
CA GLU A 11 -17.03 -6.45 23.60
C GLU A 11 -15.54 -6.80 23.65
N GLU A 12 -15.13 -7.80 24.40
CA GLU A 12 -13.75 -8.29 24.48
C GLU A 12 -13.27 -8.86 23.13
N TYR A 13 -14.15 -9.55 22.38
CA TYR A 13 -13.85 -10.02 21.01
C TYR A 13 -13.65 -8.86 20.04
N MET A 14 -14.42 -7.79 20.16
CA MET A 14 -14.32 -6.61 19.30
C MET A 14 -13.09 -5.75 19.60
N GLU A 15 -12.61 -5.73 20.84
CA GLU A 15 -11.39 -5.00 21.25
C GLU A 15 -10.11 -5.65 20.71
N ASN A 16 -10.09 -6.96 20.48
CA ASN A 16 -8.96 -7.73 19.96
C ASN A 16 -9.12 -8.15 18.49
N ALA A 17 -10.06 -7.53 17.77
CA ALA A 17 -10.29 -7.90 16.38
C ALA A 17 -9.08 -7.58 15.49
N ILE A 18 -8.68 -8.55 14.67
CA ILE A 18 -7.69 -8.39 13.61
C ILE A 18 -8.34 -8.60 12.24
N ARG A 19 -7.80 -7.96 11.21
CA ARG A 19 -8.25 -8.11 9.82
C ARG A 19 -7.07 -8.17 8.87
N ILE A 20 -7.22 -8.98 7.84
CA ILE A 20 -6.26 -9.11 6.74
C ILE A 20 -6.85 -8.45 5.51
N GLY A 21 -6.03 -7.69 4.78
CA GLY A 21 -6.33 -7.17 3.46
C GLY A 21 -5.25 -7.55 2.47
N LEU A 22 -5.64 -7.77 1.24
CA LEU A 22 -4.77 -7.98 0.09
C LEU A 22 -5.04 -6.87 -0.92
N GLY A 23 -3.98 -6.18 -1.35
CA GLY A 23 -4.02 -5.26 -2.49
C GLY A 23 -3.09 -5.74 -3.58
N HIS A 24 -3.45 -5.45 -4.82
CA HIS A 24 -2.67 -5.78 -6.01
C HIS A 24 -2.88 -4.70 -7.06
N ASP A 25 -1.79 -4.28 -7.70
CA ASP A 25 -1.86 -3.35 -8.81
C ASP A 25 -0.81 -3.66 -9.88
N THR A 26 -1.07 -3.18 -11.11
CA THR A 26 -0.23 -3.41 -12.28
C THR A 26 -0.18 -2.16 -13.15
N HIS A 27 1.01 -1.68 -13.44
CA HIS A 27 1.23 -0.59 -14.38
C HIS A 27 2.21 -0.96 -15.50
N ARG A 28 2.02 -0.33 -16.67
CA ARG A 28 2.96 -0.46 -17.79
C ARG A 28 4.20 0.37 -17.52
N LEU A 29 5.35 -0.16 -18.00
CA LEU A 29 6.63 0.56 -18.05
C LEU A 29 6.84 1.12 -19.45
N GLU A 30 7.11 2.41 -19.54
CA GLU A 30 7.45 3.10 -20.79
C GLU A 30 8.77 3.86 -20.64
N PRO A 31 9.51 4.09 -21.75
CA PRO A 31 10.71 4.93 -21.71
C PRO A 31 10.40 6.30 -21.11
N GLY A 32 11.25 6.76 -20.22
CA GLY A 32 11.08 8.00 -19.46
C GLY A 32 11.81 7.90 -18.14
N GLY A 33 11.41 8.65 -17.17
CA GLY A 33 11.93 8.60 -15.80
C GLY A 33 11.78 9.94 -15.10
N PRO A 34 12.03 9.97 -13.80
CA PRO A 34 12.41 8.86 -12.92
C PRO A 34 11.28 7.84 -12.70
N LEU A 35 11.62 6.65 -12.20
CA LEU A 35 10.63 5.67 -11.75
C LEU A 35 10.10 6.06 -10.37
N ARG A 36 8.81 6.35 -10.29
CA ARG A 36 8.11 6.58 -9.01
C ARG A 36 7.72 5.24 -8.39
N LEU A 37 8.23 4.92 -7.17
CA LEU A 37 7.92 3.65 -6.50
C LEU A 37 8.03 3.78 -4.99
N GLY A 38 6.95 3.49 -4.29
CA GLY A 38 6.88 3.56 -2.82
C GLY A 38 7.08 4.98 -2.28
N GLY A 39 6.64 5.98 -3.04
CA GLY A 39 6.72 7.40 -2.69
C GLY A 39 8.11 8.02 -2.83
N ILE A 40 9.05 7.34 -3.51
CA ILE A 40 10.38 7.89 -3.85
C ILE A 40 10.63 7.83 -5.35
N ASP A 41 11.52 8.68 -5.83
CA ASP A 41 12.00 8.67 -7.21
C ASP A 41 13.30 7.85 -7.30
N ILE A 42 13.30 6.87 -8.19
CA ILE A 42 14.44 6.01 -8.49
C ILE A 42 15.02 6.43 -9.84
N ASP A 43 16.33 6.67 -9.89
CA ASP A 43 17.03 6.96 -11.14
C ASP A 43 16.99 5.74 -12.06
N PHE A 44 16.09 5.79 -13.03
CA PHE A 44 15.84 4.72 -13.99
C PHE A 44 15.24 5.31 -15.27
N ASN A 45 15.64 4.77 -16.43
CA ASN A 45 15.25 5.29 -17.75
C ASN A 45 13.84 4.86 -18.21
N PHE A 46 13.02 4.35 -17.31
CA PHE A 46 11.62 4.00 -17.53
C PHE A 46 10.77 4.52 -16.39
N GLN A 47 9.53 4.85 -16.71
CA GLN A 47 8.51 5.29 -15.76
C GLN A 47 7.29 4.40 -15.84
N LEU A 48 6.52 4.34 -14.77
CA LEU A 48 5.20 3.73 -14.78
C LEU A 48 4.18 4.70 -15.39
N VAL A 49 3.18 4.15 -16.05
CA VAL A 49 2.13 4.93 -16.71
C VAL A 49 0.77 4.56 -16.13
N GLY A 50 0.06 5.56 -15.66
CA GLY A 50 -1.28 5.46 -15.08
C GLY A 50 -2.01 6.78 -15.09
N HIS A 51 -3.17 6.84 -14.42
CA HIS A 51 -3.99 8.04 -14.33
C HIS A 51 -3.41 9.05 -13.32
N SER A 52 -2.86 8.55 -12.19
CA SER A 52 -2.14 9.31 -11.17
C SER A 52 -0.64 9.41 -11.50
N ASP A 53 0.23 9.50 -10.52
CA ASP A 53 1.69 9.35 -10.65
C ASP A 53 2.13 7.89 -10.88
N ALA A 54 1.17 6.95 -10.93
CA ALA A 54 1.34 5.54 -11.22
C ALA A 54 2.24 4.76 -10.25
N ASP A 55 2.35 5.18 -8.99
CA ASP A 55 3.08 4.41 -7.98
C ASP A 55 2.36 3.10 -7.63
N VAL A 56 2.70 2.05 -8.35
CA VAL A 56 2.08 0.73 -8.25
C VAL A 56 2.14 0.13 -6.83
N LEU A 57 3.19 0.46 -6.05
CA LEU A 57 3.33 -0.05 -4.69
C LEU A 57 2.40 0.67 -3.73
N LEU A 58 2.32 2.00 -3.81
CA LEU A 58 1.40 2.77 -2.96
C LEU A 58 -0.07 2.46 -3.29
N HIS A 59 -0.41 2.19 -4.55
CA HIS A 59 -1.74 1.73 -4.93
C HIS A 59 -2.10 0.38 -4.31
N ALA A 60 -1.20 -0.61 -4.40
CA ALA A 60 -1.41 -1.91 -3.78
C ALA A 60 -1.53 -1.82 -2.25
N ILE A 61 -0.76 -0.95 -1.59
CA ILE A 61 -0.88 -0.70 -0.15
C ILE A 61 -2.23 -0.07 0.18
N THR A 62 -2.67 0.92 -0.62
CA THR A 62 -3.97 1.60 -0.45
C THR A 62 -5.12 0.59 -0.49
N ASP A 63 -5.13 -0.28 -1.49
CA ASP A 63 -6.15 -1.33 -1.61
C ASP A 63 -6.10 -2.33 -0.45
N ALA A 64 -4.90 -2.72 0.00
CA ALA A 64 -4.76 -3.63 1.11
C ALA A 64 -5.37 -3.07 2.41
N ILE A 65 -5.11 -1.80 2.74
CA ILE A 65 -5.63 -1.18 3.99
C ILE A 65 -7.12 -0.90 3.90
N LEU A 66 -7.63 -0.43 2.75
CA LEU A 66 -9.06 -0.20 2.54
C LEU A 66 -9.84 -1.51 2.59
N GLY A 67 -9.37 -2.55 1.87
CA GLY A 67 -9.99 -3.87 1.86
C GLY A 67 -10.02 -4.52 3.24
N ALA A 68 -8.91 -4.45 4.01
CA ALA A 68 -8.87 -4.95 5.38
C ALA A 68 -9.90 -4.26 6.29
N ALA A 69 -10.10 -2.95 6.12
CA ALA A 69 -11.08 -2.17 6.87
C ALA A 69 -12.52 -2.33 6.35
N CYS A 70 -12.76 -3.00 5.21
CA CYS A 70 -14.02 -3.09 4.49
C CYS A 70 -14.56 -1.70 4.08
N LEU A 71 -13.68 -0.84 3.56
CA LEU A 71 -13.99 0.54 3.16
C LEU A 71 -13.96 0.76 1.63
N GLY A 72 -14.06 -0.30 0.84
CA GLY A 72 -13.96 -0.29 -0.62
C GLY A 72 -12.52 -0.41 -1.12
N ASP A 73 -12.23 0.20 -2.25
CA ASP A 73 -10.93 0.19 -2.92
C ASP A 73 -10.47 1.59 -3.35
N ILE A 74 -9.28 1.67 -3.94
CA ILE A 74 -8.70 2.93 -4.43
C ILE A 74 -9.55 3.57 -5.54
N GLY A 75 -10.17 2.76 -6.42
CA GLY A 75 -11.01 3.24 -7.51
C GLY A 75 -12.32 3.84 -7.03
N GLU A 76 -12.93 3.30 -5.97
CA GLU A 76 -14.10 3.90 -5.32
C GLU A 76 -13.76 5.23 -4.63
N MET A 77 -12.59 5.32 -3.99
CA MET A 77 -12.19 6.51 -3.27
C MET A 77 -11.65 7.61 -4.18
N PHE A 78 -10.97 7.24 -5.27
CA PHE A 78 -10.32 8.14 -6.22
C PHE A 78 -10.64 7.73 -7.67
N PRO A 79 -11.88 7.90 -8.13
CA PRO A 79 -12.27 7.49 -9.48
C PRO A 79 -11.38 8.13 -10.55
N ASP A 80 -10.94 7.34 -11.51
CA ASP A 80 -10.14 7.78 -12.67
C ASP A 80 -10.94 8.64 -13.64
N THR A 81 -12.28 8.61 -13.55
CA THR A 81 -13.20 9.49 -14.27
C THR A 81 -13.21 10.92 -13.73
N SER A 82 -12.70 11.17 -12.52
CA SER A 82 -12.62 12.50 -11.95
C SER A 82 -11.35 13.23 -12.41
N ALA A 83 -11.51 14.41 -12.99
CA ALA A 83 -10.38 15.24 -13.44
C ALA A 83 -9.42 15.64 -12.31
N GLU A 84 -9.91 15.68 -11.06
CA GLU A 84 -9.12 16.01 -9.86
C GLU A 84 -8.08 14.95 -9.53
N ASN A 85 -8.28 13.71 -10.00
CA ASN A 85 -7.38 12.60 -9.73
C ASN A 85 -6.31 12.43 -10.80
N LYS A 86 -6.36 13.21 -11.89
CA LYS A 86 -5.37 13.15 -12.96
C LYS A 86 -4.02 13.69 -12.49
N GLY A 87 -2.99 12.86 -12.54
CA GLY A 87 -1.63 13.20 -12.08
C GLY A 87 -1.51 13.36 -10.57
N ARG A 88 -2.48 12.86 -9.80
CA ARG A 88 -2.49 12.97 -8.34
C ARG A 88 -1.35 12.19 -7.72
N ASP A 89 -0.74 12.71 -6.66
CA ASP A 89 0.30 12.05 -5.88
C ASP A 89 -0.28 10.86 -5.10
N SER A 90 0.20 9.66 -5.37
CA SER A 90 -0.22 8.44 -4.68
C SER A 90 0.13 8.44 -3.19
N ALA A 91 1.11 9.23 -2.75
CA ALA A 91 1.41 9.41 -1.34
C ALA A 91 0.28 10.17 -0.61
N GLU A 92 -0.33 11.18 -1.27
CA GLU A 92 -1.52 11.85 -0.73
C GLU A 92 -2.72 10.91 -0.70
N MET A 93 -2.91 10.11 -1.77
CA MET A 93 -4.01 9.13 -1.84
C MET A 93 -3.90 8.12 -0.69
N LEU A 94 -2.72 7.54 -0.48
CA LEU A 94 -2.46 6.61 0.62
C LEU A 94 -2.72 7.25 1.99
N SER A 95 -2.24 8.47 2.21
CA SER A 95 -2.44 9.17 3.48
C SER A 95 -3.91 9.44 3.77
N GLN A 96 -4.70 9.81 2.76
CA GLN A 96 -6.16 10.01 2.90
C GLN A 96 -6.90 8.70 3.16
N ALA A 97 -6.53 7.62 2.46
CA ALA A 97 -7.09 6.30 2.69
C ALA A 97 -6.79 5.81 4.11
N PHE A 98 -5.56 6.00 4.58
CA PHE A 98 -5.18 5.62 5.94
C PHE A 98 -5.92 6.44 7.01
N ALA A 99 -6.11 7.74 6.83
CA ALA A 99 -6.91 8.57 7.73
C ALA A 99 -8.36 8.03 7.84
N ARG A 100 -8.95 7.53 6.75
CA ARG A 100 -10.27 6.89 6.76
C ARG A 100 -10.26 5.56 7.54
N VAL A 101 -9.22 4.75 7.36
CA VAL A 101 -9.01 3.50 8.11
C VAL A 101 -8.88 3.76 9.60
N GLN A 102 -8.08 4.78 10.00
CA GLN A 102 -7.93 5.20 11.39
C GLN A 102 -9.25 5.70 11.99
N SER A 103 -10.03 6.50 11.23
CA SER A 103 -11.35 7.00 11.67
C SER A 103 -12.34 5.87 11.90
N ALA A 104 -12.19 4.72 11.22
CA ALA A 104 -12.96 3.50 11.46
C ALA A 104 -12.45 2.70 12.68
N GLY A 105 -11.45 3.21 13.40
CA GLY A 105 -10.86 2.63 14.61
C GLY A 105 -9.86 1.52 14.37
N TRP A 106 -9.22 1.48 13.19
CA TRP A 106 -8.19 0.50 12.85
C TRP A 106 -6.80 1.12 12.85
N HIS A 107 -5.80 0.30 13.18
CA HIS A 107 -4.37 0.64 13.05
C HIS A 107 -3.65 -0.49 12.31
N ILE A 108 -2.54 -0.16 11.67
CA ILE A 108 -1.69 -1.13 10.98
C ILE A 108 -0.82 -1.85 12.01
N ILE A 109 -0.84 -3.19 11.98
CA ILE A 109 0.10 -4.05 12.73
C ILE A 109 1.35 -4.25 11.87
N ASN A 110 1.19 -4.67 10.62
CA ASN A 110 2.29 -4.76 9.65
C ASN A 110 1.78 -4.79 8.21
N LEU A 111 2.71 -4.51 7.29
CA LEU A 111 2.56 -4.69 5.86
C LEU A 111 3.62 -5.66 5.36
N ASP A 112 3.26 -6.52 4.41
CA ASP A 112 4.21 -7.35 3.67
C ASP A 112 3.98 -7.20 2.17
N CYS A 113 4.95 -6.55 1.50
CA CYS A 113 4.85 -6.16 0.11
C CYS A 113 5.78 -6.98 -0.79
N VAL A 114 5.30 -7.25 -2.01
CA VAL A 114 6.11 -7.85 -3.07
C VAL A 114 5.98 -6.97 -4.31
N VAL A 115 7.12 -6.54 -4.86
CA VAL A 115 7.16 -5.89 -6.18
C VAL A 115 7.77 -6.85 -7.18
N LEU A 116 7.02 -7.10 -8.25
CA LEU A 116 7.45 -7.93 -9.38
C LEU A 116 7.91 -7.02 -10.51
N ALA A 117 9.23 -7.02 -10.76
CA ALA A 117 9.85 -6.21 -11.80
C ALA A 117 11.16 -6.86 -12.27
N GLU A 118 11.39 -6.92 -13.57
CA GLU A 118 12.67 -7.39 -14.09
C GLU A 118 13.80 -6.39 -13.78
N ARG A 119 13.50 -5.10 -13.84
CA ARG A 119 14.39 -3.97 -13.51
C ARG A 119 13.57 -2.79 -12.99
N PRO A 120 14.19 -1.87 -12.19
CA PRO A 120 15.53 -1.96 -11.61
C PRO A 120 15.61 -3.01 -10.50
N LYS A 121 16.82 -3.33 -10.03
CA LYS A 121 16.99 -4.12 -8.79
C LYS A 121 16.50 -3.30 -7.60
N LEU A 122 15.56 -3.83 -6.83
CA LEU A 122 14.95 -3.10 -5.71
C LEU A 122 15.81 -3.08 -4.44
N LEU A 123 16.73 -4.02 -4.29
CA LEU A 123 17.54 -4.15 -3.07
C LEU A 123 18.25 -2.84 -2.64
N PRO A 124 18.86 -2.05 -3.55
CA PRO A 124 19.47 -0.77 -3.19
C PRO A 124 18.49 0.29 -2.68
N HIS A 125 17.22 0.20 -3.06
CA HIS A 125 16.18 1.19 -2.76
C HIS A 125 15.24 0.75 -1.63
N ARG A 126 15.35 -0.53 -1.21
CA ARG A 126 14.43 -1.17 -0.24
C ARG A 126 14.28 -0.38 1.05
N GLU A 127 15.39 0.01 1.65
CA GLU A 127 15.36 0.72 2.95
C GLU A 127 14.70 2.08 2.82
N ALA A 128 15.01 2.84 1.76
CA ALA A 128 14.39 4.14 1.51
C ALA A 128 12.89 4.03 1.25
N ILE A 129 12.45 3.03 0.48
CA ILE A 129 11.03 2.75 0.25
C ILE A 129 10.32 2.39 1.55
N CYS A 130 10.85 1.42 2.32
CA CYS A 130 10.23 1.01 3.60
C CYS A 130 10.10 2.19 4.57
N ARG A 131 11.13 3.03 4.67
CA ARG A 131 11.11 4.23 5.51
C ARG A 131 10.06 5.22 5.03
N ARG A 132 9.98 5.48 3.72
CA ARG A 132 9.00 6.42 3.15
C ARG A 132 7.56 5.94 3.34
N VAL A 133 7.29 4.66 3.11
CA VAL A 133 5.96 4.06 3.38
C VAL A 133 5.59 4.17 4.86
N ALA A 134 6.53 3.88 5.76
CA ALA A 134 6.31 4.00 7.20
C ALA A 134 6.01 5.44 7.64
N GLU A 135 6.71 6.44 7.07
CA GLU A 135 6.44 7.86 7.28
C GLU A 135 5.01 8.23 6.87
N LEU A 136 4.58 7.81 5.66
CA LEU A 136 3.24 8.10 5.14
C LEU A 136 2.12 7.51 5.99
N LEU A 137 2.40 6.38 6.63
CA LEU A 137 1.44 5.63 7.43
C LEU A 137 1.62 5.86 8.95
N HIS A 138 2.57 6.72 9.35
CA HIS A 138 2.88 7.00 10.75
C HIS A 138 3.12 5.73 11.60
N ILE A 139 3.86 4.77 11.04
CA ILE A 139 4.23 3.50 11.68
C ILE A 139 5.75 3.35 11.75
N ASP A 140 6.23 2.35 12.49
CA ASP A 140 7.67 2.04 12.54
C ASP A 140 8.11 1.37 11.23
N PRO A 141 9.29 1.70 10.66
CA PRO A 141 9.81 1.04 9.45
C PRO A 141 9.93 -0.47 9.56
N SER A 142 10.09 -1.04 10.76
CA SER A 142 10.12 -2.49 11.00
C SER A 142 8.77 -3.17 10.74
N GLN A 143 7.68 -2.41 10.66
CA GLN A 143 6.34 -2.92 10.32
C GLN A 143 6.13 -3.03 8.79
N VAL A 144 7.09 -2.58 7.97
CA VAL A 144 6.99 -2.60 6.51
C VAL A 144 7.97 -3.61 5.91
N GLY A 145 7.46 -4.75 5.48
CA GLY A 145 8.21 -5.73 4.69
C GLY A 145 8.16 -5.40 3.20
N LEU A 146 9.31 -5.47 2.50
CA LEU A 146 9.37 -5.31 1.04
C LEU A 146 10.30 -6.34 0.43
N LYS A 147 9.82 -7.05 -0.59
CA LYS A 147 10.55 -8.04 -1.37
C LYS A 147 10.46 -7.70 -2.86
N GLY A 148 11.57 -7.81 -3.59
CA GLY A 148 11.59 -7.77 -5.05
C GLY A 148 11.63 -9.17 -5.64
N LYS A 149 10.89 -9.39 -6.72
CA LYS A 149 10.91 -10.60 -7.53
C LYS A 149 11.04 -10.24 -9.00
N THR A 150 11.81 -11.03 -9.74
CA THR A 150 11.91 -10.90 -11.20
C THR A 150 10.92 -11.83 -11.90
N GLY A 151 10.67 -11.60 -13.17
CA GLY A 151 9.94 -12.51 -14.02
C GLY A 151 10.82 -13.60 -14.64
N GLU A 152 12.10 -13.68 -14.27
CA GLU A 152 13.08 -14.62 -14.82
C GLU A 152 13.08 -14.61 -16.38
N LYS A 153 12.99 -13.41 -16.96
CA LYS A 153 12.86 -13.14 -18.41
C LYS A 153 11.61 -13.73 -19.05
N SER A 154 10.62 -14.13 -18.25
CA SER A 154 9.38 -14.77 -18.68
C SER A 154 8.19 -13.84 -18.51
N GLY A 155 7.23 -13.91 -19.44
CA GLY A 155 6.03 -13.06 -19.40
C GLY A 155 6.33 -11.57 -19.53
N GLU A 156 5.33 -10.75 -19.34
CA GLU A 156 5.45 -9.30 -19.51
C GLU A 156 6.32 -8.64 -18.44
N ILE A 157 6.36 -9.19 -17.22
CA ILE A 157 7.26 -8.76 -16.16
C ILE A 157 8.70 -9.03 -16.56
N GLY A 158 9.03 -10.26 -16.97
CA GLY A 158 10.38 -10.63 -17.37
C GLY A 158 10.88 -9.95 -18.66
N LEU A 159 9.94 -9.49 -19.49
CA LEU A 159 10.24 -8.65 -20.66
C LEU A 159 10.37 -7.16 -20.30
N GLY A 160 10.13 -6.77 -19.05
CA GLY A 160 10.23 -5.38 -18.59
C GLY A 160 9.15 -4.48 -19.17
N LYS A 161 7.96 -5.01 -19.51
CA LYS A 161 6.84 -4.24 -20.05
C LYS A 161 5.91 -3.71 -18.98
N ILE A 162 5.81 -4.42 -17.86
CA ILE A 162 4.96 -4.07 -16.74
C ILE A 162 5.72 -4.22 -15.42
N MET A 163 5.23 -3.54 -14.40
CA MET A 163 5.56 -3.77 -13.00
C MET A 163 4.29 -4.06 -12.24
N GLN A 164 4.35 -5.00 -11.29
CA GLN A 164 3.24 -5.33 -10.42
C GLN A 164 3.67 -5.17 -8.97
N ALA A 165 2.71 -4.85 -8.11
CA ALA A 165 2.89 -4.88 -6.67
C ALA A 165 1.75 -5.63 -6.00
N MET A 166 2.08 -6.33 -4.93
CA MET A 166 1.11 -6.93 -4.01
C MET A 166 1.45 -6.51 -2.60
N CYS A 167 0.43 -6.28 -1.79
CA CYS A 167 0.57 -5.99 -0.38
C CYS A 167 -0.43 -6.82 0.42
N VAL A 168 0.05 -7.47 1.47
CA VAL A 168 -0.79 -8.00 2.53
C VAL A 168 -0.69 -7.07 3.72
N CYS A 169 -1.84 -6.64 4.24
CA CYS A 169 -1.94 -5.80 5.42
C CYS A 169 -2.59 -6.56 6.57
N LEU A 170 -2.05 -6.43 7.77
CA LEU A 170 -2.69 -6.84 9.00
C LEU A 170 -3.10 -5.59 9.79
N LEU A 171 -4.40 -5.44 10.05
CA LEU A 171 -4.96 -4.40 10.90
C LEU A 171 -5.36 -4.95 12.27
N GLY A 172 -5.18 -4.13 13.30
CA GLY A 172 -5.72 -4.34 14.63
C GLY A 172 -6.76 -3.29 14.98
N LYS A 173 -7.69 -3.62 15.88
CA LYS A 173 -8.65 -2.67 16.43
C LYS A 173 -7.99 -1.86 17.53
N HIS A 174 -8.21 -0.55 17.58
CA HIS A 174 -7.84 0.23 18.75
C HIS A 174 -8.74 -0.18 19.92
N ALA A 175 -8.12 -0.49 21.06
CA ALA A 175 -8.87 -0.55 22.33
C ALA A 175 -9.48 0.83 22.61
N LYS A 176 -10.75 0.85 23.00
CA LYS A 176 -11.47 2.08 23.36
C LYS A 176 -11.03 2.61 24.70
#